data_164a0eb71cc23cd088db176e8d559190
#
_entry.id   164a0eb71cc23cd088db176e8d559190
#
_cell.length_a   1.000
_cell.length_b   1.000
_cell.length_c   1.000
_cell.angle_alpha   90.00
_cell.angle_beta   90.00
_cell.angle_gamma   90.00
#
_symmetry.space_group_name_H-M   'P 1'
#
loop_
_entity.id
_entity.type
_entity.pdbx_description
1 polymer ?
#
loop_
_entity_poly.entity_id
_entity_poly.type
_entity_poly.pdbx_seq_one_letter_code
_entity_poly.pdbx_strand_id
1 'polypeptide(L)'
;MKYLVIGSEGPGFASPEQAVEILEKVILPTFDALITLEVEKKILAGGLPVGARAFVFILEASSNEEADQLLRDIPAWGVLKWEVRPLQSFEGRAKKERGVVEEIKKRLP
;
A
#
# COMPACT_ATOMS: atom_id res chain seq x y z
N MET A 1 12.33 -2.16 -3.94
CA MET A 1 11.70 -2.64 -2.68
C MET A 1 10.19 -2.55 -2.84
N LYS A 2 9.50 -3.55 -2.36
CA LYS A 2 8.04 -3.63 -2.48
C LYS A 2 7.37 -3.47 -1.12
N TYR A 3 6.24 -2.79 -1.13
CA TYR A 3 5.47 -2.51 0.09
C TYR A 3 4.01 -2.83 -0.14
N LEU A 4 3.40 -3.51 0.82
CA LEU A 4 1.94 -3.63 0.87
C LEU A 4 1.40 -2.38 1.55
N VAL A 5 0.52 -1.67 0.87
CA VAL A 5 -0.06 -0.41 1.37
C VAL A 5 -1.58 -0.56 1.47
N ILE A 6 -2.11 -0.19 2.61
CA ILE A 6 -3.55 -0.16 2.85
C ILE A 6 -3.92 1.20 3.43
N GLY A 7 -4.76 1.94 2.72
CA GLY A 7 -5.34 3.20 3.22
C GLY A 7 -6.83 3.00 3.48
N SER A 8 -7.27 3.28 4.69
CA SER A 8 -8.64 3.00 5.10
C SER A 8 -9.12 3.99 6.17
N GLU A 9 -10.32 3.75 6.69
CA GLU A 9 -10.90 4.53 7.80
C GLU A 9 -10.94 6.04 7.52
N GLY A 10 -11.35 6.42 6.30
CA GLY A 10 -11.55 7.81 5.97
C GLY A 10 -12.78 8.39 6.67
N PRO A 11 -12.94 9.73 6.61
CA PRO A 11 -14.08 10.39 7.23
C PRO A 11 -15.39 9.99 6.55
N GLY A 12 -16.45 9.92 7.33
CA GLY A 12 -17.80 9.81 6.79
C GLY A 12 -18.27 11.16 6.27
N PHE A 13 -19.45 11.17 5.68
CA PHE A 13 -20.07 12.38 5.16
C PHE A 13 -21.22 12.80 6.05
N ALA A 14 -21.18 14.01 6.57
CA ALA A 14 -22.26 14.56 7.42
C ALA A 14 -23.43 15.10 6.59
N SER A 15 -23.21 15.41 5.31
CA SER A 15 -24.23 15.97 4.43
C SER A 15 -23.87 15.67 2.97
N PRO A 16 -24.85 15.77 2.03
CA PRO A 16 -24.55 15.66 0.60
C PRO A 16 -23.54 16.69 0.12
N GLU A 17 -23.60 17.91 0.64
CA GLU A 17 -22.66 18.97 0.28
C GLU A 17 -21.24 18.64 0.72
N GLN A 18 -21.07 18.11 1.92
CA GLN A 18 -19.78 17.67 2.41
C GLN A 18 -19.25 16.48 1.60
N ALA A 19 -20.13 15.57 1.21
CA ALA A 19 -19.75 14.43 0.37
C ALA A 19 -19.18 14.92 -0.97
N VAL A 20 -19.83 15.85 -1.63
CA VAL A 20 -19.36 16.43 -2.89
C VAL A 20 -17.98 17.06 -2.70
N GLU A 21 -17.81 17.86 -1.65
CA GLU A 21 -16.54 18.53 -1.39
C GLU A 21 -15.39 17.53 -1.17
N ILE A 22 -15.59 16.52 -0.34
CA ILE A 22 -14.56 15.53 -0.05
C ILE A 22 -14.26 14.69 -1.30
N LEU A 23 -15.28 14.25 -2.01
CA LEU A 23 -15.08 13.46 -3.22
C LEU A 23 -14.33 14.25 -4.30
N GLU A 24 -14.71 15.50 -4.56
CA GLU A 24 -14.06 16.30 -5.59
C GLU A 24 -12.66 16.76 -5.22
N LYS A 25 -12.42 17.12 -3.96
CA LYS A 25 -11.16 17.73 -3.54
C LYS A 25 -10.13 16.72 -3.04
N VAL A 26 -10.57 15.56 -2.58
CA VAL A 26 -9.66 14.57 -1.96
C VAL A 26 -9.72 13.23 -2.65
N ILE A 27 -10.89 12.62 -2.76
CA ILE A 27 -11.00 11.23 -3.21
C ILE A 27 -10.71 11.08 -4.70
N LEU A 28 -11.36 11.87 -5.56
CA LEU A 28 -11.11 11.81 -7.00
C LEU A 28 -9.67 12.17 -7.36
N PRO A 29 -9.08 13.24 -6.78
CA PRO A 29 -7.64 13.49 -6.98
C PRO A 29 -6.75 12.35 -6.49
N THR A 30 -7.15 11.63 -5.44
CA THR A 30 -6.41 10.44 -4.98
C THR A 30 -6.46 9.34 -6.04
N PHE A 31 -7.61 9.06 -6.64
CA PHE A 31 -7.70 8.10 -7.74
C PHE A 31 -6.79 8.50 -8.89
N ASP A 32 -6.78 9.76 -9.28
CA ASP A 32 -5.91 10.26 -10.35
C ASP A 32 -4.43 10.05 -10.02
N ALA A 33 -4.04 10.33 -8.78
CA ALA A 33 -2.67 10.12 -8.32
C ALA A 33 -2.28 8.63 -8.36
N LEU A 34 -3.16 7.74 -7.91
CA LEU A 34 -2.90 6.31 -7.91
C LEU A 34 -2.82 5.75 -9.34
N ILE A 35 -3.68 6.22 -10.24
CA ILE A 35 -3.62 5.83 -11.66
C ILE A 35 -2.31 6.28 -12.28
N THR A 36 -1.84 7.48 -11.97
CA THR A 36 -0.54 7.97 -12.44
C THR A 36 0.59 7.08 -11.94
N LEU A 37 0.58 6.71 -10.67
CA LEU A 37 1.59 5.81 -10.10
C LEU A 37 1.55 4.42 -10.76
N GLU A 38 0.38 3.95 -11.13
CA GLU A 38 0.22 2.70 -11.88
C GLU A 38 0.86 2.78 -13.27
N VAL A 39 0.60 3.87 -14.00
CA VAL A 39 1.19 4.12 -15.32
C VAL A 39 2.71 4.20 -15.22
N GLU A 40 3.23 4.82 -14.18
CA GLU A 40 4.66 4.95 -13.93
C GLU A 40 5.29 3.67 -13.36
N LYS A 41 4.50 2.62 -13.16
CA LYS A 41 4.94 1.35 -12.58
C LYS A 41 5.49 1.47 -11.16
N LYS A 42 5.08 2.49 -10.44
CA LYS A 42 5.31 2.63 -9.00
C LYS A 42 4.29 1.84 -8.20
N ILE A 43 3.08 1.69 -8.73
CA ILE A 43 2.10 0.73 -8.23
C ILE A 43 2.10 -0.46 -9.18
N LEU A 44 2.41 -1.63 -8.64
CA LEU A 44 2.52 -2.87 -9.42
C LEU A 44 1.19 -3.60 -9.56
N ALA A 45 0.35 -3.49 -8.56
CA ALA A 45 -0.97 -4.09 -8.52
C ALA A 45 -1.77 -3.43 -7.42
N GLY A 46 -3.08 -3.46 -7.50
CA GLY A 46 -3.92 -2.92 -6.46
C GLY A 46 -5.33 -2.62 -6.94
N GLY A 47 -6.11 -2.11 -6.03
CA GLY A 47 -7.50 -1.75 -6.26
C GLY A 47 -8.20 -1.48 -4.94
N LEU A 48 -9.52 -1.49 -4.98
CA LEU A 48 -10.35 -1.32 -3.80
C LEU A 48 -11.12 -2.62 -3.55
N PRO A 49 -11.12 -3.12 -2.31
CA PRO A 49 -11.96 -4.27 -1.98
C PRO A 49 -13.42 -3.94 -2.27
N VAL A 50 -14.13 -4.88 -2.87
CA VAL A 50 -15.56 -4.70 -3.16
C VAL A 50 -16.32 -4.50 -1.85
N GLY A 51 -17.10 -3.43 -1.77
CA GLY A 51 -17.91 -3.12 -0.59
C GLY A 51 -17.16 -2.45 0.55
N ALA A 52 -15.88 -2.11 0.37
CA ALA A 52 -15.09 -1.45 1.40
C ALA A 52 -14.58 -0.08 0.93
N ARG A 53 -14.36 0.81 1.88
CA ARG A 53 -13.77 2.13 1.62
C ARG A 53 -12.28 2.07 1.93
N ALA A 54 -11.53 1.36 1.09
CA ALA A 54 -10.11 1.17 1.32
C ALA A 54 -9.37 1.14 -0.01
N PHE A 55 -8.13 1.62 0.01
CA PHE A 55 -7.19 1.51 -1.11
C PHE A 55 -6.15 0.47 -0.72
N VAL A 56 -5.91 -0.50 -1.59
CA VAL A 56 -4.93 -1.56 -1.33
C VAL A 56 -4.03 -1.68 -2.55
N PHE A 57 -2.73 -1.58 -2.37
CA PHE A 57 -1.82 -1.69 -3.50
C PHE A 57 -0.41 -2.13 -3.08
N ILE A 58 0.33 -2.59 -4.07
CA ILE A 58 1.75 -2.92 -3.92
C ILE A 58 2.54 -1.77 -4.53
N LEU A 59 3.30 -1.09 -3.69
CA LEU A 59 4.14 0.03 -4.07
C LEU A 59 5.57 -0.44 -4.33
N GLU A 60 6.17 0.02 -5.42
CA GLU A 60 7.59 -0.19 -5.71
C GLU A 60 8.33 1.12 -5.45
N ALA A 61 9.40 1.05 -4.66
CA ALA A 61 10.25 2.21 -4.39
C ALA A 61 11.69 1.77 -4.22
N SER A 62 12.63 2.66 -4.46
CA SER A 62 14.06 2.39 -4.35
C SER A 62 14.56 2.44 -2.90
N SER A 63 13.82 3.08 -2.02
CA SER A 63 14.16 3.26 -0.62
C SER A 63 12.92 3.50 0.22
N ASN A 64 13.07 3.40 1.54
CA ASN A 64 11.99 3.73 2.46
C ASN A 64 11.62 5.21 2.35
N GLU A 65 12.60 6.07 2.13
CA GLU A 65 12.39 7.52 2.00
C GLU A 65 11.57 7.83 0.76
N GLU A 66 11.85 7.17 -0.36
CA GLU A 66 11.05 7.33 -1.57
C GLU A 66 9.63 6.83 -1.36
N ALA A 67 9.47 5.68 -0.72
CA ALA A 67 8.15 5.12 -0.42
C ALA A 67 7.33 6.09 0.43
N ASP A 68 7.93 6.64 1.49
CA ASP A 68 7.28 7.61 2.36
C ASP A 68 6.84 8.84 1.57
N GLN A 69 7.70 9.38 0.71
CA GLN A 69 7.39 10.57 -0.07
C GLN A 69 6.26 10.31 -1.09
N LEU A 70 6.30 9.17 -1.77
CA LEU A 70 5.24 8.79 -2.72
C LEU A 70 3.88 8.72 -2.04
N LEU A 71 3.84 8.18 -0.82
CA LEU A 71 2.60 8.08 -0.05
C LEU A 71 2.13 9.44 0.46
N ARG A 72 3.05 10.27 0.94
CA ARG A 72 2.71 11.62 1.43
C ARG A 72 2.16 12.53 0.35
N ASP A 73 2.54 12.28 -0.91
CA ASP A 73 2.07 13.06 -2.04
C ASP A 73 0.66 12.67 -2.48
N ILE A 74 0.10 11.60 -1.94
CA ILE A 74 -1.29 11.20 -2.22
C ILE A 74 -2.23 12.18 -1.51
N PRO A 75 -3.20 12.78 -2.22
CA PRO A 75 -4.11 13.76 -1.61
C PRO A 75 -4.82 13.27 -0.35
N ALA A 76 -5.17 11.99 -0.28
CA ALA A 76 -5.85 11.41 0.87
C ALA A 76 -4.90 11.02 2.02
N TRP A 77 -3.60 11.31 1.92
CA TRP A 77 -2.63 10.90 2.95
C TRP A 77 -3.06 11.35 4.35
N GLY A 78 -3.46 12.61 4.50
CA GLY A 78 -3.80 13.18 5.80
C GLY A 78 -5.18 12.81 6.34
N VAL A 79 -6.03 12.16 5.53
CA VAL A 79 -7.42 11.87 5.92
C VAL A 79 -7.73 10.39 6.07
N LEU A 80 -6.80 9.51 5.69
CA LEU A 80 -6.94 8.08 5.85
C LEU A 80 -5.94 7.55 6.87
N LYS A 81 -6.25 6.38 7.42
CA LYS A 81 -5.30 5.60 8.19
C LYS A 81 -4.52 4.73 7.23
N TRP A 82 -3.20 4.80 7.29
CA TRP A 82 -2.33 4.06 6.39
C TRP A 82 -1.56 2.98 7.12
N GLU A 83 -1.54 1.79 6.52
CA GLU A 83 -0.68 0.69 6.94
C GLU A 83 0.27 0.40 5.80
N VAL A 84 1.56 0.33 6.12
CA VAL A 84 2.61 0.09 5.13
C VAL A 84 3.52 -1.01 5.66
N ARG A 85 3.65 -2.08 4.89
CA ARG A 85 4.48 -3.23 5.27
C ARG A 85 5.46 -3.57 4.16
N PRO A 86 6.77 -3.54 4.42
CA PRO A 86 7.73 -4.00 3.44
C PRO A 86 7.58 -5.50 3.20
N LEU A 87 7.74 -5.90 1.95
CA LEU A 87 7.59 -7.28 1.53
C LEU A 87 8.94 -7.88 1.19
N GLN A 88 9.19 -9.10 1.65
CA GLN A 88 10.29 -9.91 1.18
C GLN A 88 9.88 -10.61 -0.11
N SER A 89 10.86 -10.93 -0.97
CA SER A 89 10.58 -11.77 -2.13
C SER A 89 10.32 -13.22 -1.69
N PHE A 90 9.54 -13.94 -2.47
CA PHE A 90 9.35 -15.37 -2.23
C PHE A 90 10.67 -16.12 -2.31
N GLU A 91 11.51 -15.77 -3.26
CA GLU A 91 12.82 -16.38 -3.44
C GLU A 91 13.73 -16.19 -2.22
N GLY A 92 13.81 -14.95 -1.71
CA GLY A 92 14.60 -14.64 -0.52
C GLY A 92 14.11 -15.36 0.72
N ARG A 93 12.80 -15.43 0.91
CA ARG A 93 12.22 -16.15 2.03
C ARG A 93 12.45 -17.66 1.92
N ALA A 94 12.29 -18.23 0.72
CA ALA A 94 12.54 -19.66 0.50
C ALA A 94 13.99 -20.04 0.81
N LYS A 95 14.94 -19.20 0.43
CA LYS A 95 16.36 -19.42 0.74
C LYS A 95 16.59 -19.46 2.25
N LYS A 96 15.97 -18.54 2.98
CA LYS A 96 16.06 -18.50 4.44
C LYS A 96 15.47 -19.76 5.07
N GLU A 97 14.31 -20.20 4.59
CA GLU A 97 13.65 -21.39 5.13
C GLU A 97 14.46 -22.66 4.86
N ARG A 98 15.12 -22.77 3.70
CA ARG A 98 16.05 -23.88 3.44
C ARG A 98 17.19 -23.89 4.44
N GLY A 99 17.72 -22.72 4.78
CA GLY A 99 18.76 -22.61 5.82
C GLY A 99 18.26 -23.05 7.19
N VAL A 100 17.03 -22.71 7.54
CA VAL A 100 16.39 -23.14 8.79
C VAL A 100 16.27 -24.66 8.83
N VAL A 101 15.85 -25.28 7.72
CA VAL A 101 15.76 -26.76 7.63
C VAL A 101 17.10 -27.40 7.86
N GLU A 102 18.15 -26.90 7.23
CA GLU A 102 19.52 -27.46 7.40
C GLU A 102 19.98 -27.31 8.85
N GLU A 103 19.71 -26.18 9.47
CA GLU A 103 20.08 -25.94 10.87
C GLU A 103 19.35 -26.88 11.82
N ILE A 104 18.08 -27.12 11.59
CA ILE A 104 17.30 -28.08 12.42
C ILE A 104 17.83 -29.51 12.24
N LYS A 105 18.12 -29.91 11.00
CA LYS A 105 18.66 -31.26 10.72
C LYS A 105 19.94 -31.51 11.47
N LYS A 106 20.81 -30.52 11.64
CA LYS A 106 22.06 -30.68 12.40
C LYS A 106 21.84 -30.99 13.87
N ARG A 107 20.66 -30.63 14.40
CA ARG A 107 20.31 -30.84 15.82
C ARG A 107 19.56 -32.16 16.05
N LEU A 108 19.15 -32.81 14.99
CA LEU A 108 18.43 -34.09 15.11
C LEU A 108 19.43 -35.25 15.33
N PRO A 109 19.07 -36.27 16.15
CA PRO A 109 19.90 -37.47 16.35
C PRO A 109 20.00 -38.31 15.10
#